data_d59d461082574f0f7b332b67158dec05
#
_entry.id   d59d461082574f0f7b332b67158dec05
#
_cell.length_a   1.000
_cell.length_b   1.000
_cell.length_c   1.000
_cell.angle_alpha   90.00
_cell.angle_beta   90.00
_cell.angle_gamma   90.00
#
_symmetry.space_group_name_H-M   'P 1'
#
loop_
_entity.id
_entity.type
_entity.pdbx_description
1 polymer ?
#
loop_
_entity_poly.entity_id
_entity_poly.type
_entity_poly.pdbx_seq_one_letter_code
_entity_poly.pdbx_strand_id
1 'polypeptide(L)'
;MSKKDNVMKEQNIQTVSIRQTIVQGGVKVFTYLFLLVMALIILFPFYWMIISSLKDLAEYKLSVPTFWPTKVHWSNYAEAFTTANLGTLFLNTAYVGIVSTLLSLVITVLSAFAFARLEFKGKDTMFGLLLATMMIPGELFTITNYMTINQLGWMHTFTALIVPFLVSVFYIYLLRQNFMQIPNELYLAAKVDGTSDLKYLWKVMIPLALPTLISITILKMMGAWNSYIWPKLVANDDAHQMITNGLRNAFTDTSGQANYPVQMAAVAIVSAPLFLVFLFLRKYIMSGVSRSGIKG
;
A
#
# COMPACT_ATOMS: atom_id res chain seq x y z
N MET A 1 31.77 53.39 25.21
CA MET A 1 30.50 52.77 24.82
C MET A 1 29.50 53.04 25.91
N SER A 2 28.50 53.88 25.68
CA SER A 2 27.62 54.42 26.73
C SER A 2 26.61 53.37 27.24
N LYS A 3 26.29 53.44 28.53
CA LYS A 3 25.27 52.61 29.22
C LYS A 3 23.90 52.65 28.49
N LYS A 4 23.64 53.69 27.73
CA LYS A 4 22.45 53.84 26.83
C LYS A 4 22.48 52.92 25.62
N ASP A 5 23.65 52.59 25.06
CA ASP A 5 23.76 51.72 23.89
C ASP A 5 23.49 50.25 24.24
N ASN A 6 23.83 49.83 25.43
CA ASN A 6 23.54 48.47 25.92
C ASN A 6 22.05 48.28 26.23
N VAL A 7 21.38 49.27 26.85
CA VAL A 7 19.95 49.21 27.12
C VAL A 7 19.13 49.16 25.83
N MET A 8 19.50 49.93 24.78
CA MET A 8 18.83 49.88 23.47
C MET A 8 19.06 48.55 22.73
N LYS A 9 20.24 47.92 22.87
CA LYS A 9 20.49 46.59 22.30
C LYS A 9 19.67 45.50 23.01
N GLU A 10 19.56 45.53 24.32
CA GLU A 10 18.75 44.56 25.07
C GLU A 10 17.24 44.70 24.74
N GLN A 11 16.74 45.93 24.64
CA GLN A 11 15.34 46.16 24.23
C GLN A 11 15.06 45.71 22.79
N ASN A 12 15.98 45.90 21.83
CA ASN A 12 15.87 45.42 20.48
C ASN A 12 15.89 43.87 20.42
N ILE A 13 16.74 43.23 21.21
CA ILE A 13 16.82 41.75 21.27
C ILE A 13 15.51 41.16 21.86
N GLN A 14 14.95 41.78 22.90
CA GLN A 14 13.68 41.33 23.50
C GLN A 14 12.48 41.53 22.54
N THR A 15 12.38 42.66 21.83
CA THR A 15 11.30 42.92 20.88
C THR A 15 11.37 41.98 19.69
N VAL A 16 12.55 41.67 19.18
CA VAL A 16 12.75 40.69 18.09
C VAL A 16 12.36 39.28 18.56
N SER A 17 12.76 38.89 19.77
CA SER A 17 12.40 37.60 20.35
C SER A 17 10.88 37.44 20.55
N ILE A 18 10.19 38.44 21.09
CA ILE A 18 8.73 38.44 21.29
C ILE A 18 8.01 38.35 19.94
N ARG A 19 8.44 39.13 18.95
CA ARG A 19 7.86 39.12 17.59
C ARG A 19 8.03 37.76 16.91
N GLN A 20 9.19 37.12 17.06
CA GLN A 20 9.44 35.77 16.54
C GLN A 20 8.56 34.74 17.24
N THR A 21 8.37 34.84 18.55
CA THR A 21 7.50 33.93 19.29
C THR A 21 6.03 34.06 18.86
N ILE A 22 5.53 35.29 18.67
CA ILE A 22 4.17 35.55 18.20
C ILE A 22 3.97 35.02 16.78
N VAL A 23 4.92 35.30 15.87
CA VAL A 23 4.86 34.80 14.49
C VAL A 23 4.90 33.27 14.43
N GLN A 24 5.80 32.64 15.21
CA GLN A 24 5.86 31.18 15.32
C GLN A 24 4.59 30.58 15.94
N GLY A 25 4.00 31.26 16.92
CA GLY A 25 2.69 30.88 17.48
C GLY A 25 1.58 30.95 16.44
N GLY A 26 1.51 32.05 15.68
CA GLY A 26 0.51 32.22 14.60
C GLY A 26 0.68 31.18 13.48
N VAL A 27 1.91 30.89 13.05
CA VAL A 27 2.21 29.85 12.05
C VAL A 27 1.78 28.48 12.57
N LYS A 28 2.07 28.15 13.83
CA LYS A 28 1.65 26.87 14.43
C LYS A 28 0.12 26.74 14.45
N VAL A 29 -0.60 27.75 14.92
CA VAL A 29 -2.08 27.75 14.93
C VAL A 29 -2.64 27.55 13.52
N PHE A 30 -2.12 28.30 12.54
CA PHE A 30 -2.53 28.14 11.15
C PHE A 30 -2.26 26.75 10.62
N THR A 31 -1.06 26.19 10.89
CA THR A 31 -0.69 24.84 10.48
C THR A 31 -1.62 23.78 11.09
N TYR A 32 -1.91 23.86 12.40
CA TYR A 32 -2.83 22.91 13.02
C TYR A 32 -4.27 23.05 12.52
N LEU A 33 -4.74 24.27 12.29
CA LEU A 33 -6.07 24.52 11.71
C LEU A 33 -6.15 23.94 10.29
N PHE A 34 -5.15 24.18 9.47
CA PHE A 34 -5.05 23.63 8.11
C PHE A 34 -5.04 22.09 8.14
N LEU A 35 -4.23 21.49 9.01
CA LEU A 35 -4.17 20.03 9.17
C LEU A 35 -5.51 19.45 9.66
N LEU A 36 -6.20 20.15 10.57
CA LEU A 36 -7.52 19.75 11.06
C LEU A 36 -8.54 19.74 9.93
N VAL A 37 -8.59 20.82 9.13
CA VAL A 37 -9.51 20.90 7.97
C VAL A 37 -9.22 19.79 6.97
N MET A 38 -7.94 19.56 6.63
CA MET A 38 -7.55 18.47 5.74
C MET A 38 -7.92 17.10 6.32
N ALA A 39 -7.72 16.88 7.60
CA ALA A 39 -8.10 15.64 8.27
C ALA A 39 -9.63 15.41 8.21
N LEU A 40 -10.44 16.45 8.44
CA LEU A 40 -11.90 16.35 8.34
C LEU A 40 -12.36 16.03 6.92
N ILE A 41 -11.77 16.65 5.90
CA ILE A 41 -12.06 16.37 4.48
C ILE A 41 -11.73 14.92 4.13
N ILE A 42 -10.57 14.41 4.58
CA ILE A 42 -10.13 13.04 4.31
C ILE A 42 -10.98 12.01 5.08
N LEU A 43 -11.37 12.30 6.32
CA LEU A 43 -12.14 11.38 7.16
C LEU A 43 -13.64 11.36 6.82
N PHE A 44 -14.16 12.44 6.22
CA PHE A 44 -15.60 12.57 5.93
C PHE A 44 -16.16 11.44 5.07
N PRO A 45 -15.53 10.99 3.96
CA PRO A 45 -16.04 9.87 3.17
C PRO A 45 -16.14 8.57 3.98
N PHE A 46 -15.20 8.30 4.88
CA PHE A 46 -15.24 7.11 5.74
C PHE A 46 -16.33 7.22 6.81
N TYR A 47 -16.46 8.38 7.42
CA TYR A 47 -17.57 8.67 8.32
C TYR A 47 -18.91 8.45 7.62
N TRP A 48 -19.07 9.02 6.40
CA TRP A 48 -20.30 8.90 5.63
C TRP A 48 -20.60 7.44 5.24
N MET A 49 -19.61 6.69 4.86
CA MET A 49 -19.71 5.26 4.56
C MET A 49 -20.25 4.48 5.78
N ILE A 50 -19.65 4.69 6.96
CA ILE A 50 -20.06 3.99 8.19
C ILE A 50 -21.49 4.40 8.60
N ILE A 51 -21.80 5.69 8.59
CA ILE A 51 -23.13 6.17 8.96
C ILE A 51 -24.20 5.66 7.98
N SER A 52 -23.89 5.69 6.67
CA SER A 52 -24.79 5.19 5.62
C SER A 52 -25.01 3.69 5.73
N SER A 53 -24.00 2.91 6.13
CA SER A 53 -24.13 1.46 6.32
C SER A 53 -25.07 1.08 7.47
N LEU A 54 -25.34 1.99 8.39
CA LEU A 54 -26.19 1.78 9.57
C LEU A 54 -27.64 2.26 9.37
N LYS A 55 -27.97 2.86 8.22
CA LYS A 55 -29.32 3.33 7.88
C LYS A 55 -30.15 2.25 7.20
N ASP A 56 -31.46 2.42 7.19
CA ASP A 56 -32.32 1.70 6.24
C ASP A 56 -32.30 2.39 4.85
N LEU A 57 -32.86 1.70 3.85
CA LEU A 57 -32.89 2.22 2.48
C LEU A 57 -33.79 3.45 2.33
N ALA A 58 -34.87 3.54 3.11
CA ALA A 58 -35.81 4.68 3.07
C ALA A 58 -35.13 5.93 3.61
N GLU A 59 -34.45 5.83 4.75
CA GLU A 59 -33.69 6.94 5.35
C GLU A 59 -32.52 7.36 4.43
N TYR A 60 -31.81 6.40 3.81
CA TYR A 60 -30.72 6.70 2.88
C TYR A 60 -31.19 7.51 1.67
N LYS A 61 -32.41 7.25 1.17
CA LYS A 61 -33.01 7.92 0.00
C LYS A 61 -33.66 9.28 0.31
N LEU A 62 -33.61 9.77 1.53
CA LEU A 62 -34.17 11.09 1.87
C LEU A 62 -33.47 12.20 1.07
N SER A 63 -34.26 13.16 0.57
CA SER A 63 -33.75 14.33 -0.15
C SER A 63 -32.79 15.18 0.68
N VAL A 64 -32.97 15.24 2.00
CA VAL A 64 -32.06 15.87 2.95
C VAL A 64 -31.38 14.74 3.73
N PRO A 65 -30.09 14.52 3.52
CA PRO A 65 -29.37 13.43 4.19
C PRO A 65 -29.27 13.67 5.70
N THR A 66 -29.50 12.65 6.48
CA THR A 66 -29.25 12.66 7.93
C THR A 66 -27.77 12.39 8.21
N PHE A 67 -27.18 13.12 9.14
CA PHE A 67 -25.78 12.90 9.57
C PHE A 67 -25.64 11.80 10.62
N TRP A 68 -26.75 11.28 11.15
CA TRP A 68 -26.81 10.20 12.12
C TRP A 68 -28.02 9.32 11.82
N PRO A 69 -27.93 7.97 11.91
CA PRO A 69 -29.06 7.10 11.65
C PRO A 69 -30.16 7.30 12.70
N THR A 70 -31.41 7.40 12.27
CA THR A 70 -32.56 7.46 13.18
C THR A 70 -32.73 6.15 13.94
N LYS A 71 -32.44 5.03 13.27
CA LYS A 71 -32.37 3.70 13.85
C LYS A 71 -31.18 2.98 13.29
N VAL A 72 -30.41 2.33 14.18
CA VAL A 72 -29.18 1.59 13.77
C VAL A 72 -29.56 0.21 13.25
N HIS A 73 -29.20 -0.08 11.99
CA HIS A 73 -29.47 -1.33 11.28
C HIS A 73 -28.20 -2.18 11.12
N TRP A 74 -27.84 -2.90 12.19
CA TRP A 74 -26.70 -3.85 12.14
C TRP A 74 -26.93 -5.02 11.18
N SER A 75 -28.20 -5.33 10.84
CA SER A 75 -28.56 -6.36 9.86
C SER A 75 -27.92 -6.15 8.49
N ASN A 76 -27.64 -4.90 8.10
CA ASN A 76 -26.99 -4.58 6.83
C ASN A 76 -25.62 -5.24 6.71
N TYR A 77 -24.89 -5.41 7.80
CA TYR A 77 -23.58 -6.09 7.79
C TYR A 77 -23.71 -7.58 7.58
N ALA A 78 -24.70 -8.22 8.20
CA ALA A 78 -24.98 -9.65 7.97
C ALA A 78 -25.47 -9.90 6.55
N GLU A 79 -26.36 -9.05 6.05
CA GLU A 79 -26.86 -9.11 4.66
C GLU A 79 -25.74 -8.87 3.65
N ALA A 80 -24.85 -7.89 3.88
CA ALA A 80 -23.70 -7.63 3.04
C ALA A 80 -22.78 -8.84 2.94
N PHE A 81 -22.54 -9.53 4.07
CA PHE A 81 -21.67 -10.70 4.12
C PHE A 81 -22.21 -11.86 3.28
N THR A 82 -23.53 -12.09 3.30
CA THR A 82 -24.18 -13.16 2.55
C THR A 82 -24.39 -12.79 1.08
N THR A 83 -24.89 -11.57 0.80
CA THR A 83 -25.19 -11.11 -0.57
C THR A 83 -23.96 -11.10 -1.46
N ALA A 84 -22.83 -10.61 -0.94
CA ALA A 84 -21.59 -10.56 -1.70
C ALA A 84 -20.71 -11.81 -1.55
N ASN A 85 -21.16 -12.85 -0.83
CA ASN A 85 -20.35 -14.03 -0.50
C ASN A 85 -18.94 -13.63 -0.01
N LEU A 86 -18.88 -12.65 0.90
CA LEU A 86 -17.61 -12.04 1.33
C LEU A 86 -16.61 -13.07 1.86
N GLY A 87 -17.07 -14.18 2.44
CA GLY A 87 -16.20 -15.26 2.91
C GLY A 87 -15.31 -15.81 1.80
N THR A 88 -15.89 -16.17 0.66
CA THR A 88 -15.14 -16.65 -0.51
C THR A 88 -14.23 -15.58 -1.07
N LEU A 89 -14.72 -14.35 -1.21
CA LEU A 89 -13.92 -13.22 -1.73
C LEU A 89 -12.70 -12.92 -0.85
N PHE A 90 -12.86 -12.96 0.48
CA PHE A 90 -11.74 -12.80 1.42
C PHE A 90 -10.71 -13.93 1.30
N LEU A 91 -11.16 -15.18 1.23
CA LEU A 91 -10.27 -16.33 1.10
C LEU A 91 -9.50 -16.29 -0.22
N ASN A 92 -10.17 -16.00 -1.34
CA ASN A 92 -9.53 -15.89 -2.64
C ASN A 92 -8.48 -14.78 -2.65
N THR A 93 -8.85 -13.59 -2.16
CA THR A 93 -7.93 -12.44 -2.13
C THR A 93 -6.74 -12.69 -1.19
N ALA A 94 -6.98 -13.29 -0.03
CA ALA A 94 -5.92 -13.67 0.89
C ALA A 94 -4.99 -14.72 0.27
N TYR A 95 -5.55 -15.75 -0.37
CA TYR A 95 -4.77 -16.78 -1.06
C TYR A 95 -3.88 -16.19 -2.15
N VAL A 96 -4.46 -15.43 -3.08
CA VAL A 96 -3.72 -14.78 -4.17
C VAL A 96 -2.69 -13.82 -3.59
N GLY A 97 -3.06 -13.00 -2.62
CA GLY A 97 -2.18 -12.03 -1.97
C GLY A 97 -0.98 -12.70 -1.29
N ILE A 98 -1.21 -13.73 -0.47
CA ILE A 98 -0.16 -14.43 0.27
C ILE A 98 0.76 -15.18 -0.70
N VAL A 99 0.20 -16.02 -1.58
CA VAL A 99 0.99 -16.84 -2.49
C VAL A 99 1.81 -15.98 -3.45
N SER A 100 1.18 -14.97 -4.09
CA SER A 100 1.91 -14.07 -4.99
C SER A 100 2.99 -13.27 -4.28
N THR A 101 2.75 -12.85 -3.03
CA THR A 101 3.73 -12.11 -2.23
C THR A 101 4.93 -12.99 -1.86
N LEU A 102 4.69 -14.20 -1.34
CA LEU A 102 5.77 -15.11 -0.97
C LEU A 102 6.64 -15.49 -2.16
N LEU A 103 6.04 -15.87 -3.29
CA LEU A 103 6.79 -16.20 -4.50
C LEU A 103 7.56 -14.99 -5.06
N SER A 104 6.90 -13.82 -5.09
CA SER A 104 7.54 -12.57 -5.52
C SER A 104 8.70 -12.18 -4.62
N LEU A 105 8.60 -12.36 -3.29
CA LEU A 105 9.69 -12.08 -2.35
C LEU A 105 10.90 -12.97 -2.61
N VAL A 106 10.70 -14.26 -2.85
CA VAL A 106 11.82 -15.18 -3.18
C VAL A 106 12.56 -14.67 -4.42
N ILE A 107 11.83 -14.37 -5.50
CA ILE A 107 12.42 -13.84 -6.74
C ILE A 107 13.12 -12.50 -6.48
N THR A 108 12.48 -11.60 -5.75
CA THR A 108 13.01 -10.27 -5.43
C THR A 108 14.30 -10.36 -4.63
N VAL A 109 14.33 -11.21 -3.58
CA VAL A 109 15.50 -11.38 -2.71
C VAL A 109 16.68 -11.96 -3.48
N LEU A 110 16.46 -13.04 -4.25
CA LEU A 110 17.53 -13.67 -5.03
C LEU A 110 18.06 -12.73 -6.12
N SER A 111 17.17 -12.05 -6.86
CA SER A 111 17.57 -11.10 -7.89
C SER A 111 18.31 -9.89 -7.32
N ALA A 112 17.78 -9.29 -6.24
CA ALA A 112 18.43 -8.16 -5.59
C ALA A 112 19.80 -8.51 -5.02
N PHE A 113 19.95 -9.71 -4.46
CA PHE A 113 21.24 -10.21 -3.99
C PHE A 113 22.23 -10.40 -5.13
N ALA A 114 21.82 -11.04 -6.23
CA ALA A 114 22.67 -11.25 -7.40
C ALA A 114 23.18 -9.91 -7.94
N PHE A 115 22.31 -8.93 -8.14
CA PHE A 115 22.68 -7.61 -8.62
C PHE A 115 23.40 -6.72 -7.59
N ALA A 116 23.36 -7.04 -6.29
CA ALA A 116 24.04 -6.26 -5.26
C ALA A 116 25.45 -6.81 -4.96
N ARG A 117 25.64 -8.13 -4.95
CA ARG A 117 26.84 -8.78 -4.40
C ARG A 117 27.60 -9.65 -5.38
N LEU A 118 26.89 -10.39 -6.26
CA LEU A 118 27.58 -11.30 -7.17
C LEU A 118 28.28 -10.51 -8.28
N GLU A 119 29.43 -11.04 -8.73
CA GLU A 119 30.19 -10.52 -9.86
C GLU A 119 29.98 -11.44 -11.06
N PHE A 120 29.40 -10.89 -12.14
CA PHE A 120 29.19 -11.58 -13.40
C PHE A 120 29.21 -10.60 -14.57
N LYS A 121 29.57 -11.12 -15.76
CA LYS A 121 29.70 -10.30 -16.98
C LYS A 121 28.32 -9.73 -17.37
N GLY A 122 28.26 -8.43 -17.63
CA GLY A 122 27.07 -7.76 -18.10
C GLY A 122 26.09 -7.36 -16.98
N LYS A 123 26.44 -7.50 -15.69
CA LYS A 123 25.64 -7.18 -14.53
C LYS A 123 24.97 -5.80 -14.63
N ASP A 124 25.76 -4.76 -14.85
CA ASP A 124 25.25 -3.38 -14.88
C ASP A 124 24.40 -3.11 -16.13
N THR A 125 24.76 -3.68 -17.28
CA THR A 125 23.95 -3.59 -18.50
C THR A 125 22.60 -4.28 -18.32
N MET A 126 22.59 -5.50 -17.78
CA MET A 126 21.34 -6.22 -17.50
C MET A 126 20.45 -5.47 -16.50
N PHE A 127 21.06 -4.93 -15.44
CA PHE A 127 20.30 -4.17 -14.46
C PHE A 127 19.77 -2.86 -15.07
N GLY A 128 20.57 -2.17 -15.91
CA GLY A 128 20.14 -0.99 -16.65
C GLY A 128 18.95 -1.28 -17.59
N LEU A 129 18.98 -2.41 -18.30
CA LEU A 129 17.88 -2.84 -19.15
C LEU A 129 16.61 -3.15 -18.33
N LEU A 130 16.75 -3.82 -17.18
CA LEU A 130 15.61 -4.01 -16.27
C LEU A 130 15.01 -2.68 -15.82
N LEU A 131 15.83 -1.70 -15.44
CA LEU A 131 15.33 -0.38 -15.07
C LEU A 131 14.64 0.32 -16.24
N ALA A 132 15.14 0.20 -17.46
CA ALA A 132 14.52 0.77 -18.65
C ALA A 132 13.09 0.22 -18.87
N THR A 133 12.82 -1.05 -18.51
CA THR A 133 11.46 -1.61 -18.61
C THR A 133 10.45 -0.90 -17.69
N MET A 134 10.89 -0.28 -16.58
CA MET A 134 10.00 0.48 -15.70
C MET A 134 9.49 1.79 -16.32
N MET A 135 10.13 2.27 -17.39
CA MET A 135 9.66 3.47 -18.12
C MET A 135 8.40 3.18 -18.94
N ILE A 136 8.08 1.90 -19.17
CA ILE A 136 6.90 1.51 -19.92
C ILE A 136 5.76 1.28 -18.90
N PRO A 137 4.65 2.04 -18.98
CA PRO A 137 3.51 1.82 -18.09
C PRO A 137 2.97 0.39 -18.22
N GLY A 138 2.82 -0.31 -17.10
CA GLY A 138 2.36 -1.71 -17.07
C GLY A 138 0.98 -1.93 -17.67
N GLU A 139 0.13 -0.91 -17.64
CA GLU A 139 -1.23 -0.93 -18.18
C GLU A 139 -1.26 -1.17 -19.69
N LEU A 140 -0.21 -0.78 -20.41
CA LEU A 140 -0.09 -1.01 -21.87
C LEU A 140 -0.03 -2.50 -22.22
N PHE A 141 0.43 -3.33 -21.30
CA PHE A 141 0.51 -4.78 -21.51
C PHE A 141 -0.76 -5.54 -21.14
N THR A 142 -1.80 -4.85 -20.61
CA THR A 142 -3.01 -5.52 -20.11
C THR A 142 -3.67 -6.39 -21.17
N ILE A 143 -3.86 -5.86 -22.38
CA ILE A 143 -4.52 -6.59 -23.49
C ILE A 143 -3.64 -7.76 -23.96
N THR A 144 -2.34 -7.52 -24.15
CA THR A 144 -1.40 -8.56 -24.59
C THR A 144 -1.29 -9.68 -23.55
N ASN A 145 -1.21 -9.33 -22.27
CA ASN A 145 -1.18 -10.31 -21.18
C ASN A 145 -2.48 -11.12 -21.14
N TYR A 146 -3.64 -10.47 -21.33
CA TYR A 146 -4.93 -11.16 -21.40
C TYR A 146 -4.95 -12.18 -22.56
N MET A 147 -4.50 -11.79 -23.75
CA MET A 147 -4.42 -12.70 -24.89
C MET A 147 -3.48 -13.89 -24.60
N THR A 148 -2.32 -13.64 -23.96
CA THR A 148 -1.38 -14.69 -23.58
C THR A 148 -1.99 -15.66 -22.57
N ILE A 149 -2.67 -15.15 -21.53
CA ILE A 149 -3.35 -15.97 -20.51
C ILE A 149 -4.45 -16.81 -21.15
N ASN A 150 -5.22 -16.23 -22.09
CA ASN A 150 -6.25 -16.96 -22.82
C ASN A 150 -5.66 -18.09 -23.68
N GLN A 151 -4.58 -17.83 -24.42
CA GLN A 151 -3.88 -18.82 -25.24
C GLN A 151 -3.28 -19.95 -24.40
N LEU A 152 -2.81 -19.65 -23.17
CA LEU A 152 -2.30 -20.65 -22.23
C LEU A 152 -3.41 -21.48 -21.56
N GLY A 153 -4.69 -21.12 -21.75
CA GLY A 153 -5.81 -21.80 -21.11
C GLY A 153 -5.90 -21.53 -19.60
N TRP A 154 -5.35 -20.40 -19.12
CA TRP A 154 -5.32 -20.06 -17.68
C TRP A 154 -6.49 -19.18 -17.24
N MET A 155 -7.43 -18.88 -18.14
CA MET A 155 -8.63 -18.12 -17.78
C MET A 155 -9.38 -18.82 -16.64
N HIS A 156 -9.94 -18.01 -15.74
CA HIS A 156 -10.69 -18.50 -14.57
C HIS A 156 -9.86 -19.41 -13.65
N THR A 157 -8.58 -19.04 -13.40
CA THR A 157 -7.69 -19.74 -12.47
C THR A 157 -6.92 -18.77 -11.59
N PHE A 158 -6.51 -19.24 -10.40
CA PHE A 158 -5.58 -18.50 -9.54
C PHE A 158 -4.20 -18.31 -10.18
N THR A 159 -3.79 -19.20 -11.10
CA THR A 159 -2.54 -19.08 -11.85
C THR A 159 -2.50 -17.79 -12.64
N ALA A 160 -3.60 -17.44 -13.32
CA ALA A 160 -3.72 -16.18 -14.08
C ALA A 160 -3.61 -14.93 -13.18
N LEU A 161 -4.03 -15.03 -11.91
CA LEU A 161 -3.95 -13.94 -10.96
C LEU A 161 -2.57 -13.79 -10.32
N ILE A 162 -1.81 -14.88 -10.21
CA ILE A 162 -0.54 -14.94 -9.46
C ILE A 162 0.67 -14.77 -10.39
N VAL A 163 0.78 -15.60 -11.43
CA VAL A 163 2.02 -15.77 -12.21
C VAL A 163 2.46 -14.51 -12.96
N PRO A 164 1.59 -13.75 -13.63
CA PRO A 164 2.00 -12.57 -14.41
C PRO A 164 2.69 -11.47 -13.58
N PHE A 165 2.43 -11.44 -12.27
CA PHE A 165 2.91 -10.38 -11.38
C PHE A 165 3.94 -10.84 -10.35
N LEU A 166 4.58 -12.00 -10.55
CA LEU A 166 5.60 -12.50 -9.63
C LEU A 166 6.88 -11.67 -9.66
N VAL A 167 7.26 -11.17 -10.83
CA VAL A 167 8.46 -10.36 -11.01
C VAL A 167 8.09 -8.88 -10.96
N SER A 168 8.73 -8.13 -10.05
CA SER A 168 8.61 -6.68 -10.00
C SER A 168 10.00 -6.05 -9.98
N VAL A 169 10.35 -5.38 -11.06
CA VAL A 169 11.63 -4.67 -11.18
C VAL A 169 11.74 -3.58 -10.10
N PHE A 170 10.63 -2.93 -9.75
CA PHE A 170 10.58 -1.93 -8.68
C PHE A 170 11.02 -2.52 -7.32
N TYR A 171 10.49 -3.68 -6.94
CA TYR A 171 10.86 -4.29 -5.66
C TYR A 171 12.30 -4.84 -5.68
N ILE A 172 12.75 -5.37 -6.81
CA ILE A 172 14.16 -5.78 -7.00
C ILE A 172 15.08 -4.58 -6.84
N TYR A 173 14.76 -3.46 -7.49
CA TYR A 173 15.52 -2.21 -7.37
C TYR A 173 15.56 -1.72 -5.92
N LEU A 174 14.41 -1.62 -5.26
CA LEU A 174 14.31 -1.13 -3.89
C LEU A 174 15.16 -1.96 -2.91
N LEU A 175 15.06 -3.28 -3.01
CA LEU A 175 15.81 -4.19 -2.15
C LEU A 175 17.31 -4.19 -2.50
N ARG A 176 17.66 -4.13 -3.79
CA ARG A 176 19.07 -3.98 -4.22
C ARG A 176 19.69 -2.71 -3.63
N GLN A 177 19.02 -1.57 -3.69
CA GLN A 177 19.51 -0.32 -3.10
C GLN A 177 19.74 -0.45 -1.59
N ASN A 178 18.86 -1.15 -0.90
CA ASN A 178 19.03 -1.44 0.53
C ASN A 178 20.22 -2.38 0.78
N PHE A 179 20.36 -3.44 0.00
CA PHE A 179 21.49 -4.37 0.09
C PHE A 179 22.83 -3.70 -0.19
N MET A 180 22.89 -2.74 -1.10
CA MET A 180 24.13 -1.99 -1.39
C MET A 180 24.55 -1.05 -0.24
N GLN A 181 23.64 -0.66 0.66
CA GLN A 181 23.99 0.12 1.85
C GLN A 181 24.69 -0.72 2.95
N ILE A 182 24.59 -2.05 2.87
CA ILE A 182 25.29 -2.96 3.79
C ILE A 182 26.79 -2.95 3.41
N PRO A 183 27.72 -2.72 4.36
CA PRO A 183 29.16 -2.69 4.08
C PRO A 183 29.65 -3.94 3.36
N ASN A 184 30.47 -3.76 2.32
CA ASN A 184 31.00 -4.87 1.53
C ASN A 184 32.01 -5.72 2.29
N GLU A 185 32.64 -5.14 3.32
CA GLU A 185 33.57 -5.79 4.22
C GLU A 185 32.94 -7.01 4.91
N LEU A 186 31.65 -6.96 5.24
CA LEU A 186 30.92 -8.09 5.82
C LEU A 186 30.82 -9.26 4.84
N TYR A 187 30.66 -8.97 3.55
CA TYR A 187 30.61 -10.01 2.51
C TYR A 187 31.98 -10.63 2.29
N LEU A 188 33.05 -9.79 2.23
CA LEU A 188 34.41 -10.25 2.06
C LEU A 188 34.87 -11.09 3.27
N ALA A 189 34.57 -10.67 4.51
CA ALA A 189 34.85 -11.44 5.70
C ALA A 189 34.15 -12.81 5.68
N ALA A 190 32.88 -12.85 5.30
CA ALA A 190 32.13 -14.11 5.17
C ALA A 190 32.75 -15.05 4.10
N LYS A 191 33.32 -14.49 3.02
CA LYS A 191 34.04 -15.27 2.00
C LYS A 191 35.34 -15.85 2.53
N VAL A 192 36.12 -15.08 3.30
CA VAL A 192 37.33 -15.56 3.98
C VAL A 192 37.02 -16.70 4.95
N ASP A 193 35.87 -16.60 5.67
CA ASP A 193 35.36 -17.65 6.58
C ASP A 193 34.79 -18.87 5.84
N GLY A 194 34.84 -18.93 4.49
CA GLY A 194 34.30 -20.02 3.70
C GLY A 194 32.76 -20.10 3.68
N THR A 195 32.07 -19.03 4.08
CA THR A 195 30.61 -18.96 4.08
C THR A 195 30.08 -18.88 2.64
N SER A 196 29.14 -19.76 2.28
CA SER A 196 28.48 -19.72 0.96
C SER A 196 27.59 -18.49 0.80
N ASP A 197 27.37 -18.05 -0.45
CA ASP A 197 26.56 -16.87 -0.79
C ASP A 197 25.14 -16.95 -0.25
N LEU A 198 24.50 -18.11 -0.39
CA LEU A 198 23.14 -18.31 0.14
C LEU A 198 23.12 -18.25 1.68
N LYS A 199 24.14 -18.81 2.35
CA LYS A 199 24.22 -18.73 3.81
C LYS A 199 24.43 -17.30 4.28
N TYR A 200 25.27 -16.50 3.58
CA TYR A 200 25.45 -15.08 3.83
C TYR A 200 24.16 -14.30 3.61
N LEU A 201 23.44 -14.55 2.50
CA LEU A 201 22.16 -13.93 2.22
C LEU A 201 21.17 -14.15 3.36
N TRP A 202 20.98 -15.40 3.78
CA TRP A 202 19.99 -15.74 4.82
C TRP A 202 20.37 -15.27 6.22
N LYS A 203 21.66 -15.37 6.59
CA LYS A 203 22.10 -15.07 7.96
C LYS A 203 22.48 -13.62 8.20
N VAL A 204 22.85 -12.88 7.16
CA VAL A 204 23.34 -11.50 7.28
C VAL A 204 22.46 -10.52 6.54
N MET A 205 22.28 -10.70 5.23
CA MET A 205 21.61 -9.67 4.42
C MET A 205 20.11 -9.56 4.68
N ILE A 206 19.40 -10.67 4.73
CA ILE A 206 17.96 -10.68 5.01
C ILE A 206 17.63 -10.08 6.38
N PRO A 207 18.29 -10.45 7.50
CA PRO A 207 18.03 -9.82 8.79
C PRO A 207 18.30 -8.30 8.80
N LEU A 208 19.36 -7.84 8.15
CA LEU A 208 19.68 -6.40 8.06
C LEU A 208 18.68 -5.63 7.17
N ALA A 209 18.13 -6.28 6.15
CA ALA A 209 17.14 -5.71 5.24
C ALA A 209 15.69 -5.95 5.68
N LEU A 210 15.44 -6.54 6.84
CA LEU A 210 14.11 -6.91 7.30
C LEU A 210 13.08 -5.76 7.26
N PRO A 211 13.41 -4.50 7.64
CA PRO A 211 12.46 -3.39 7.53
C PRO A 211 12.01 -3.13 6.08
N THR A 212 12.94 -3.22 5.13
CA THR A 212 12.63 -3.06 3.69
C THR A 212 11.81 -4.23 3.15
N LEU A 213 12.12 -5.46 3.56
CA LEU A 213 11.34 -6.65 3.19
C LEU A 213 9.90 -6.58 3.73
N ILE A 214 9.71 -6.15 4.96
CA ILE A 214 8.37 -5.91 5.52
C ILE A 214 7.62 -4.86 4.70
N SER A 215 8.26 -3.76 4.32
CA SER A 215 7.66 -2.73 3.49
C SER A 215 7.23 -3.26 2.12
N ILE A 216 8.09 -4.03 1.45
CA ILE A 216 7.78 -4.68 0.17
C ILE A 216 6.59 -5.64 0.33
N THR A 217 6.59 -6.45 1.39
CA THR A 217 5.49 -7.38 1.70
C THR A 217 4.16 -6.64 1.82
N ILE A 218 4.12 -5.56 2.60
CA ILE A 218 2.92 -4.76 2.79
C ILE A 218 2.45 -4.17 1.47
N LEU A 219 3.35 -3.54 0.70
CA LEU A 219 3.01 -2.92 -0.57
C LEU A 219 2.47 -3.94 -1.58
N LYS A 220 3.07 -5.12 -1.63
CA LYS A 220 2.63 -6.22 -2.52
C LYS A 220 1.25 -6.75 -2.12
N MET A 221 1.03 -7.00 -0.82
CA MET A 221 -0.27 -7.44 -0.29
C MET A 221 -1.37 -6.41 -0.54
N MET A 222 -1.09 -5.12 -0.29
CA MET A 222 -2.04 -4.04 -0.58
C MET A 222 -2.33 -3.94 -2.08
N GLY A 223 -1.33 -4.14 -2.95
CA GLY A 223 -1.51 -4.17 -4.39
C GLY A 223 -2.45 -5.31 -4.84
N ALA A 224 -2.26 -6.51 -4.29
CA ALA A 224 -3.14 -7.65 -4.55
C ALA A 224 -4.56 -7.41 -4.03
N TRP A 225 -4.70 -6.86 -2.82
CA TRP A 225 -5.99 -6.54 -2.21
C TRP A 225 -6.81 -5.54 -3.03
N ASN A 226 -6.16 -4.50 -3.56
CA ASN A 226 -6.82 -3.43 -4.31
C ASN A 226 -6.90 -3.71 -5.82
N SER A 227 -6.40 -4.86 -6.29
CA SER A 227 -6.42 -5.22 -7.71
C SER A 227 -7.86 -5.40 -8.18
N TYR A 228 -8.23 -4.70 -9.27
CA TYR A 228 -9.59 -4.74 -9.83
C TYR A 228 -9.61 -5.10 -11.32
N ILE A 229 -8.87 -4.36 -12.14
CA ILE A 229 -8.96 -4.48 -13.61
C ILE A 229 -8.57 -5.89 -14.05
N TRP A 230 -7.42 -6.37 -13.59
CA TRP A 230 -6.91 -7.67 -13.98
C TRP A 230 -7.78 -8.84 -13.51
N PRO A 231 -8.14 -8.95 -12.22
CA PRO A 231 -9.07 -9.99 -11.77
C PRO A 231 -10.40 -9.98 -12.51
N LYS A 232 -10.94 -8.80 -12.82
CA LYS A 232 -12.18 -8.67 -13.60
C LYS A 232 -12.05 -9.24 -15.01
N LEU A 233 -10.88 -9.13 -15.64
CA LEU A 233 -10.65 -9.64 -16.98
C LEU A 233 -10.43 -11.14 -17.02
N VAL A 234 -9.68 -11.71 -16.07
CA VAL A 234 -9.20 -13.11 -16.16
C VAL A 234 -9.87 -14.09 -15.19
N ALA A 235 -10.55 -13.58 -14.15
CA ALA A 235 -11.14 -14.39 -13.08
C ALA A 235 -12.45 -13.76 -12.58
N ASN A 236 -13.42 -13.63 -13.46
CA ASN A 236 -14.73 -13.03 -13.16
C ASN A 236 -15.84 -14.07 -12.88
N ASP A 237 -15.45 -15.32 -12.67
CA ASP A 237 -16.32 -16.40 -12.24
C ASP A 237 -16.44 -16.44 -10.70
N ASP A 238 -17.54 -17.00 -10.19
CA ASP A 238 -17.83 -16.99 -8.74
C ASP A 238 -16.77 -17.69 -7.88
N ALA A 239 -16.07 -18.66 -8.46
CA ALA A 239 -15.05 -19.45 -7.73
C ALA A 239 -13.73 -18.69 -7.55
N HIS A 240 -13.35 -17.79 -8.47
CA HIS A 240 -12.03 -17.14 -8.50
C HIS A 240 -12.08 -15.63 -8.33
N GLN A 241 -13.28 -15.03 -8.20
CA GLN A 241 -13.40 -13.60 -7.94
C GLN A 241 -12.59 -13.17 -6.71
N MET A 242 -11.91 -12.04 -6.86
CA MET A 242 -11.27 -11.34 -5.76
C MET A 242 -12.23 -10.32 -5.14
N ILE A 243 -11.86 -9.75 -4.00
CA ILE A 243 -12.72 -8.91 -3.18
C ILE A 243 -13.25 -7.69 -3.94
N THR A 244 -12.42 -7.06 -4.77
CA THR A 244 -12.78 -5.83 -5.49
C THR A 244 -13.76 -6.07 -6.64
N ASN A 245 -13.49 -7.07 -7.49
CA ASN A 245 -14.39 -7.39 -8.61
C ASN A 245 -15.65 -8.12 -8.14
N GLY A 246 -15.55 -9.05 -7.19
CA GLY A 246 -16.70 -9.75 -6.63
C GLY A 246 -17.65 -8.80 -5.88
N LEU A 247 -17.10 -7.87 -5.06
CA LEU A 247 -17.91 -6.86 -4.40
C LEU A 247 -18.68 -5.99 -5.40
N ARG A 248 -18.01 -5.55 -6.46
CA ARG A 248 -18.71 -4.79 -7.52
C ARG A 248 -19.79 -5.60 -8.19
N ASN A 249 -19.52 -6.87 -8.55
CA ASN A 249 -20.51 -7.72 -9.23
C ASN A 249 -21.73 -7.95 -8.35
N ALA A 250 -21.55 -8.19 -7.05
CA ALA A 250 -22.63 -8.43 -6.10
C ALA A 250 -23.62 -7.25 -5.96
N PHE A 251 -23.12 -6.02 -6.16
CA PHE A 251 -23.93 -4.79 -6.03
C PHE A 251 -24.13 -4.03 -7.33
N THR A 252 -23.76 -4.61 -8.48
CA THR A 252 -24.15 -4.07 -9.80
C THR A 252 -25.57 -4.51 -10.08
N ASP A 253 -26.51 -3.62 -9.78
CA ASP A 253 -27.93 -3.89 -9.97
C ASP A 253 -28.37 -3.49 -11.39
N THR A 254 -28.94 -4.46 -12.09
CA THR A 254 -29.61 -4.25 -13.40
C THR A 254 -31.06 -3.84 -13.24
N SER A 255 -31.64 -3.95 -12.05
CA SER A 255 -33.05 -3.67 -11.74
C SER A 255 -33.32 -2.27 -11.19
N GLY A 256 -32.27 -1.48 -10.89
CA GLY A 256 -32.40 -0.12 -10.32
C GLY A 256 -32.78 -0.07 -8.85
N GLN A 257 -32.74 -1.19 -8.13
CA GLN A 257 -33.08 -1.27 -6.70
C GLN A 257 -31.86 -1.51 -5.81
N ALA A 258 -30.73 -0.88 -6.10
CA ALA A 258 -29.52 -1.03 -5.32
C ALA A 258 -29.76 -0.72 -3.84
N ASN A 259 -29.45 -1.66 -2.95
CA ASN A 259 -29.46 -1.46 -1.50
C ASN A 259 -28.15 -0.81 -1.06
N TYR A 260 -28.05 0.52 -1.21
CA TYR A 260 -26.85 1.29 -0.89
C TYR A 260 -26.37 1.12 0.56
N PRO A 261 -27.21 1.09 1.61
CA PRO A 261 -26.76 0.80 2.97
C PRO A 261 -26.02 -0.53 3.11
N VAL A 262 -26.54 -1.59 2.50
CA VAL A 262 -25.87 -2.91 2.48
C VAL A 262 -24.56 -2.86 1.69
N GLN A 263 -24.53 -2.17 0.56
CA GLN A 263 -23.31 -1.94 -0.19
C GLN A 263 -22.25 -1.18 0.63
N MET A 264 -22.66 -0.12 1.36
CA MET A 264 -21.75 0.62 2.25
C MET A 264 -21.23 -0.25 3.41
N ALA A 265 -22.07 -1.14 3.95
CA ALA A 265 -21.66 -2.11 4.95
C ALA A 265 -20.61 -3.09 4.39
N ALA A 266 -20.81 -3.60 3.17
CA ALA A 266 -19.85 -4.45 2.50
C ALA A 266 -18.50 -3.75 2.27
N VAL A 267 -18.52 -2.50 1.79
CA VAL A 267 -17.30 -1.69 1.61
C VAL A 267 -16.59 -1.45 2.94
N ALA A 268 -17.33 -1.20 4.03
CA ALA A 268 -16.77 -1.02 5.37
C ALA A 268 -16.06 -2.31 5.86
N ILE A 269 -16.70 -3.48 5.70
CA ILE A 269 -16.10 -4.79 6.03
C ILE A 269 -14.82 -5.01 5.24
N VAL A 270 -14.86 -4.78 3.93
CA VAL A 270 -13.71 -5.01 3.02
C VAL A 270 -12.55 -4.06 3.30
N SER A 271 -12.83 -2.85 3.77
CA SER A 271 -11.81 -1.84 4.11
C SER A 271 -11.16 -2.10 5.46
N ALA A 272 -11.85 -2.75 6.40
CA ALA A 272 -11.37 -2.94 7.76
C ALA A 272 -10.00 -3.62 7.87
N PRO A 273 -9.68 -4.72 7.13
CA PRO A 273 -8.35 -5.34 7.18
C PRO A 273 -7.22 -4.39 6.76
N LEU A 274 -7.44 -3.55 5.74
CA LEU A 274 -6.44 -2.57 5.31
C LEU A 274 -6.18 -1.51 6.38
N PHE A 275 -7.22 -1.03 7.06
CA PHE A 275 -7.07 -0.12 8.20
C PHE A 275 -6.28 -0.77 9.33
N LEU A 276 -6.59 -2.01 9.67
CA LEU A 276 -5.85 -2.75 10.71
C LEU A 276 -4.37 -2.92 10.32
N VAL A 277 -4.09 -3.36 9.09
CA VAL A 277 -2.72 -3.48 8.57
C VAL A 277 -2.00 -2.13 8.67
N PHE A 278 -2.63 -1.03 8.26
CA PHE A 278 -2.03 0.31 8.36
C PHE A 278 -1.74 0.71 9.81
N LEU A 279 -2.69 0.53 10.72
CA LEU A 279 -2.53 0.91 12.13
C LEU A 279 -1.33 0.19 12.80
N PHE A 280 -1.18 -1.12 12.54
CA PHE A 280 -0.12 -1.92 13.17
C PHE A 280 1.23 -1.75 12.47
N LEU A 281 1.22 -1.56 11.14
CA LEU A 281 2.44 -1.61 10.33
C LEU A 281 2.90 -0.24 9.80
N ARG A 282 2.20 0.87 10.14
CA ARG A 282 2.53 2.23 9.68
C ARG A 282 4.00 2.62 9.89
N LYS A 283 4.62 2.19 11.00
CA LYS A 283 6.02 2.50 11.31
C LYS A 283 7.00 1.88 10.29
N TYR A 284 6.69 0.68 9.79
CA TYR A 284 7.51 0.01 8.78
C TYR A 284 7.32 0.62 7.39
N ILE A 285 6.07 0.98 7.04
CA ILE A 285 5.75 1.67 5.78
C ILE A 285 6.54 2.98 5.70
N MET A 286 6.50 3.79 6.76
CA MET A 286 7.20 5.07 6.80
C MET A 286 8.73 4.92 6.81
N SER A 287 9.29 3.93 7.52
CA SER A 287 10.74 3.72 7.57
C SER A 287 11.34 3.21 6.25
N GLY A 288 10.56 2.44 5.48
CA GLY A 288 10.99 1.95 4.15
C GLY A 288 11.04 3.06 3.09
N VAL A 289 10.12 4.03 3.17
CA VAL A 289 10.04 5.14 2.20
C VAL A 289 11.01 6.29 2.56
N SER A 290 11.17 6.60 3.87
CA SER A 290 11.98 7.75 4.29
C SER A 290 13.49 7.54 4.13
N ARG A 291 14.00 6.31 4.21
CA ARG A 291 15.43 6.03 4.02
C ARG A 291 15.92 6.22 2.57
N SER A 292 15.03 6.26 1.60
CA SER A 292 15.39 6.51 0.20
C SER A 292 15.46 8.00 -0.17
N GLY A 293 15.00 8.91 0.70
CA GLY A 293 14.79 10.34 0.39
C GLY A 293 15.67 11.35 1.12
N ILE A 294 16.45 10.97 2.13
CA ILE A 294 17.24 11.94 2.89
C ILE A 294 18.73 11.58 2.82
N LYS A 295 19.41 12.16 1.85
CA LYS A 295 20.81 12.53 1.97
C LYS A 295 20.81 14.00 2.41
N GLY A 296 21.00 14.23 3.70
CA GLY A 296 21.30 15.50 4.29
C GLY A 296 22.32 15.26 5.35
#